data_7e70f99c235fe72c6873f39d72dffdf2
#
_entry.id   7e70f99c235fe72c6873f39d72dffdf2
#
_cell.length_a   1.000
_cell.length_b   1.000
_cell.length_c   1.000
_cell.angle_alpha   90.00
_cell.angle_beta   90.00
_cell.angle_gamma   90.00
#
_symmetry.space_group_name_H-M   'P 1'
#
loop_
_entity.id
_entity.type
_entity.pdbx_description
1 polymer ?
#
loop_
_entity_poly.entity_id
_entity_poly.type
_entity_poly.pdbx_seq_one_letter_code
_entity_poly.pdbx_strand_id
1 'polypeptide(L)'
;MQYKELTITCSHKYADIVCAVLADGAYEGVAVWDSQDYIELQNAGIWDYSDLDIHNALKEVYVRAYFYPDSDLSAFIEELDYLKEINDDFFYKAETALKDDITYRDEWKKYFLPIELSKIAIVPEWVKDFQTDKPKIIINPSMAFGTGTHQTTRMCLDEIQKLI
;
A
#
# COMPACT_ATOMS: atom_id res chain seq x y z
N MET A 1 4.42 -2.06 16.66
CA MET A 1 4.90 -3.46 16.74
C MET A 1 5.95 -3.61 15.65
N GLN A 2 7.08 -4.26 15.94
CA GLN A 2 8.08 -4.50 14.89
C GLN A 2 7.74 -5.76 14.11
N TYR A 3 8.09 -5.75 12.82
CA TYR A 3 7.96 -6.88 11.92
C TYR A 3 9.16 -6.93 10.97
N LYS A 4 9.45 -8.12 10.47
CA LYS A 4 10.48 -8.36 9.48
C LYS A 4 9.82 -8.45 8.10
N GLU A 5 10.24 -7.59 7.18
CA GLU A 5 9.80 -7.60 5.79
C GLU A 5 10.87 -8.30 4.95
N LEU A 6 10.49 -9.33 4.20
CA LEU A 6 11.29 -9.97 3.18
C LEU A 6 10.74 -9.56 1.81
N THR A 7 11.57 -8.92 1.01
CA THR A 7 11.23 -8.56 -0.38
C THR A 7 12.05 -9.42 -1.33
N ILE A 8 11.37 -10.16 -2.17
CA ILE A 8 11.99 -10.92 -3.27
C ILE A 8 11.69 -10.18 -4.57
N THR A 9 12.74 -9.84 -5.29
CA THR A 9 12.65 -9.30 -6.66
C THR A 9 12.89 -10.45 -7.64
N CYS A 10 11.97 -10.67 -8.56
CA CYS A 10 12.04 -11.74 -9.56
C CYS A 10 11.37 -11.31 -10.88
N SER A 11 11.35 -12.20 -11.87
CA SER A 11 10.58 -11.97 -13.10
C SER A 11 9.12 -12.40 -12.91
N HIS A 12 8.21 -11.80 -13.70
CA HIS A 12 6.78 -12.13 -13.73
C HIS A 12 6.52 -13.64 -13.80
N LYS A 13 7.25 -14.37 -14.65
CA LYS A 13 7.12 -15.82 -14.83
C LYS A 13 7.17 -16.62 -13.52
N TYR A 14 7.91 -16.13 -12.52
CA TYR A 14 8.16 -16.82 -11.26
C TYR A 14 7.45 -16.19 -10.06
N ALA A 15 6.68 -15.14 -10.26
CA ALA A 15 6.01 -14.42 -9.18
C ALA A 15 5.10 -15.32 -8.33
N ASP A 16 4.28 -16.13 -8.97
CA ASP A 16 3.35 -17.04 -8.29
C ASP A 16 4.07 -18.12 -7.47
N ILE A 17 5.18 -18.66 -7.99
CA ILE A 17 5.98 -19.67 -7.28
C ILE A 17 6.63 -19.03 -6.05
N VAL A 18 7.23 -17.84 -6.21
CA VAL A 18 7.82 -17.10 -5.10
C VAL A 18 6.75 -16.74 -4.06
N CYS A 19 5.57 -16.34 -4.51
CA CYS A 19 4.44 -16.05 -3.64
C CYS A 19 4.04 -17.29 -2.83
N ALA A 20 3.95 -18.46 -3.47
CA ALA A 20 3.61 -19.72 -2.80
C ALA A 20 4.66 -20.11 -1.76
N VAL A 21 5.95 -20.01 -2.07
CA VAL A 21 7.05 -20.27 -1.13
C VAL A 21 6.94 -19.38 0.11
N LEU A 22 6.70 -18.09 -0.07
CA LEU A 22 6.65 -17.16 1.06
C LEU A 22 5.36 -17.24 1.87
N ALA A 23 4.25 -17.65 1.25
CA ALA A 23 2.93 -17.68 1.90
C ALA A 23 2.84 -18.71 3.05
N ASP A 24 3.62 -19.79 2.99
CA ASP A 24 3.56 -20.87 3.98
C ASP A 24 3.96 -20.41 5.40
N GLY A 25 4.74 -19.34 5.53
CA GLY A 25 5.18 -18.85 6.84
C GLY A 25 4.91 -17.37 7.10
N ALA A 26 4.29 -16.65 6.16
CA ALA A 26 4.01 -15.24 6.32
C ALA A 26 2.88 -15.01 7.33
N TYR A 27 3.11 -14.09 8.28
CA TYR A 27 2.16 -13.79 9.37
C TYR A 27 0.86 -13.13 8.87
N GLU A 28 0.95 -12.20 7.92
CA GLU A 28 -0.20 -11.46 7.38
C GLU A 28 -0.37 -11.62 5.86
N GLY A 29 0.24 -12.67 5.29
CA GLY A 29 0.16 -12.94 3.87
C GLY A 29 1.29 -12.33 3.05
N VAL A 30 1.11 -12.33 1.74
CA VAL A 30 2.10 -11.89 0.76
C VAL A 30 1.48 -10.80 -0.10
N ALA A 31 2.24 -9.74 -0.35
CA ALA A 31 1.86 -8.68 -1.27
C ALA A 31 2.73 -8.74 -2.53
N VAL A 32 2.10 -8.65 -3.70
CA VAL A 32 2.78 -8.70 -5.00
C VAL A 32 2.60 -7.37 -5.71
N TRP A 33 3.68 -6.84 -6.25
CA TRP A 33 3.70 -5.69 -7.15
C TRP A 33 4.21 -6.16 -8.51
N ASP A 34 3.29 -6.35 -9.43
CA ASP A 34 3.56 -6.78 -10.79
C ASP A 34 2.91 -5.82 -11.78
N SER A 35 3.72 -5.14 -12.57
CA SER A 35 3.20 -4.23 -13.58
C SER A 35 2.67 -4.95 -14.83
N GLN A 36 3.02 -6.22 -15.01
CA GLN A 36 2.48 -7.01 -16.12
C GLN A 36 0.99 -7.31 -15.92
N ASP A 37 0.58 -7.66 -14.70
CA ASP A 37 -0.84 -7.85 -14.35
C ASP A 37 -1.67 -6.61 -14.67
N TYR A 38 -1.11 -5.44 -14.40
CA TYR A 38 -1.75 -4.17 -14.69
C TYR A 38 -1.92 -3.95 -16.21
N ILE A 39 -0.88 -4.23 -17.00
CA ILE A 39 -0.92 -4.12 -18.45
C ILE A 39 -1.98 -5.09 -19.04
N GLU A 40 -2.06 -6.30 -18.50
CA GLU A 40 -3.04 -7.30 -18.92
C GLU A 40 -4.48 -6.87 -18.60
N LEU A 41 -4.74 -6.35 -17.42
CA LEU A 41 -6.06 -5.83 -17.03
C LEU A 41 -6.48 -4.63 -17.89
N GLN A 42 -5.57 -3.75 -18.24
CA GLN A 42 -5.84 -2.62 -19.11
C GLN A 42 -6.13 -3.09 -20.55
N ASN A 43 -5.33 -4.00 -21.08
CA ASN A 43 -5.56 -4.57 -22.43
C ASN A 43 -6.88 -5.35 -22.51
N ALA A 44 -7.31 -5.96 -21.41
CA ALA A 44 -8.60 -6.64 -21.32
C ALA A 44 -9.79 -5.67 -21.19
N GLY A 45 -9.56 -4.36 -21.09
CA GLY A 45 -10.63 -3.35 -20.96
C GLY A 45 -11.41 -3.45 -19.65
N ILE A 46 -10.81 -4.01 -18.61
CA ILE A 46 -11.44 -4.17 -17.28
C ILE A 46 -11.41 -2.85 -16.51
N TRP A 47 -10.46 -1.98 -16.82
CA TRP A 47 -10.31 -0.66 -16.18
C TRP A 47 -10.54 0.47 -17.18
N ASP A 48 -11.46 1.35 -16.84
CA ASP A 48 -11.83 2.50 -17.69
C ASP A 48 -10.82 3.64 -17.62
N TYR A 49 -10.06 3.74 -16.52
CA TYR A 49 -9.11 4.82 -16.28
C TYR A 49 -7.96 4.37 -15.37
N SER A 50 -6.75 4.83 -15.69
CA SER A 50 -5.55 4.64 -14.89
C SER A 50 -4.58 5.82 -15.01
N ASP A 51 -4.04 6.24 -13.87
CA ASP A 51 -2.99 7.25 -13.77
C ASP A 51 -1.58 6.63 -13.84
N LEU A 52 -1.45 5.31 -13.95
CA LEU A 52 -0.16 4.64 -13.97
C LEU A 52 0.51 4.83 -15.33
N ASP A 53 1.76 5.29 -15.33
CA ASP A 53 2.59 5.40 -16.52
C ASP A 53 3.13 4.03 -16.94
N ILE A 54 2.43 3.40 -17.90
CA ILE A 54 2.79 2.08 -18.41
C ILE A 54 4.16 2.06 -19.08
N HIS A 55 4.60 3.19 -19.61
CA HIS A 55 5.89 3.29 -20.30
C HIS A 55 7.08 3.14 -19.34
N ASN A 56 6.85 3.44 -18.05
CA ASN A 56 7.80 3.25 -16.97
C ASN A 56 7.49 2.02 -16.09
N ALA A 57 6.61 1.12 -16.58
CA ALA A 57 6.30 -0.11 -15.87
C ALA A 57 7.58 -0.91 -15.59
N LEU A 58 7.74 -1.30 -14.32
CA LEU A 58 8.90 -2.08 -13.87
C LEU A 58 8.90 -3.44 -14.57
N LYS A 59 10.06 -3.87 -15.05
CA LYS A 59 10.22 -5.22 -15.63
C LYS A 59 10.35 -6.30 -14.56
N GLU A 60 10.52 -5.90 -13.33
CA GLU A 60 10.74 -6.75 -12.18
C GLU A 60 9.50 -6.77 -11.31
N VAL A 61 9.22 -7.93 -10.75
CA VAL A 61 8.15 -8.15 -9.79
C VAL A 61 8.72 -8.10 -8.39
N TYR A 62 8.01 -7.47 -7.47
CA TYR A 62 8.35 -7.44 -6.06
C TYR A 62 7.32 -8.25 -5.28
N VAL A 63 7.76 -9.32 -4.66
CA VAL A 63 6.96 -10.16 -3.76
C VAL A 63 7.41 -9.88 -2.34
N ARG A 64 6.52 -9.36 -1.49
CA ARG A 64 6.81 -9.04 -0.10
C ARG A 64 6.02 -9.91 0.84
N ALA A 65 6.71 -10.46 1.81
CA ALA A 65 6.11 -11.21 2.90
C ALA A 65 6.52 -10.60 4.25
N TYR A 66 5.63 -10.74 5.23
CA TYR A 66 5.79 -10.13 6.54
C TYR A 66 5.84 -11.21 7.61
N PHE A 67 6.85 -11.13 8.46
CA PHE A 67 7.17 -12.13 9.47
C PHE A 67 7.32 -11.49 10.85
N TYR A 68 7.27 -12.29 11.89
CA TYR A 68 7.67 -11.83 13.22
C TYR A 68 9.13 -11.38 13.23
N PRO A 69 9.52 -10.41 14.10
CA PRO A 69 10.88 -9.85 14.10
C PRO A 69 11.98 -10.90 14.22
N ASP A 70 11.73 -11.95 14.97
CA ASP A 70 12.72 -13.01 15.30
C ASP A 70 12.62 -14.20 14.35
N SER A 71 11.74 -14.19 13.33
CA SER A 71 11.59 -15.29 12.40
C SER A 71 12.90 -15.59 11.68
N ASP A 72 13.26 -16.86 11.62
CA ASP A 72 14.32 -17.35 10.77
C ASP A 72 13.78 -17.51 9.33
N LEU A 73 14.43 -16.86 8.39
CA LEU A 73 14.04 -16.87 6.98
C LEU A 73 14.89 -17.79 6.12
N SER A 74 15.83 -18.55 6.73
CA SER A 74 16.78 -19.40 6.00
C SER A 74 16.09 -20.46 5.15
N ALA A 75 15.02 -21.09 5.66
CA ALA A 75 14.29 -22.11 4.93
C ALA A 75 13.68 -21.57 3.61
N PHE A 76 13.16 -20.34 3.61
CA PHE A 76 12.63 -19.72 2.40
C PHE A 76 13.73 -19.42 1.37
N ILE A 77 14.89 -18.96 1.84
CA ILE A 77 16.04 -18.70 0.97
C ILE A 77 16.59 -20.01 0.38
N GLU A 78 16.69 -21.08 1.18
CA GLU A 78 17.10 -22.41 0.71
C GLU A 78 16.15 -22.96 -0.37
N GLU A 79 14.85 -22.75 -0.21
CA GLU A 79 13.86 -23.17 -1.21
C GLU A 79 13.95 -22.34 -2.50
N LEU A 80 14.19 -21.03 -2.40
CA LEU A 80 14.42 -20.19 -3.56
C LEU A 80 15.74 -20.53 -4.27
N ASP A 81 16.79 -20.86 -3.52
CA ASP A 81 18.05 -21.31 -4.08
C ASP A 81 17.90 -22.66 -4.80
N TYR A 82 17.14 -23.60 -4.22
CA TYR A 82 16.80 -24.83 -4.90
C TYR A 82 16.03 -24.60 -6.21
N LEU A 83 15.05 -23.69 -6.20
CA LEU A 83 14.33 -23.30 -7.42
C LEU A 83 15.28 -22.75 -8.49
N LYS A 84 16.29 -21.99 -8.08
CA LYS A 84 17.33 -21.45 -8.97
C LYS A 84 18.24 -22.53 -9.54
N GLU A 85 18.53 -23.58 -8.78
CA GLU A 85 19.33 -24.72 -9.26
C GLU A 85 18.63 -25.52 -10.34
N ILE A 86 17.28 -25.65 -10.26
CA ILE A 86 16.49 -26.46 -11.19
C ILE A 86 15.91 -25.66 -12.37
N ASN A 87 16.03 -24.31 -12.35
CA ASN A 87 15.54 -23.44 -13.40
C ASN A 87 16.63 -22.43 -13.81
N ASP A 88 17.28 -22.66 -14.92
CA ASP A 88 18.41 -21.86 -15.42
C ASP A 88 18.06 -20.38 -15.66
N ASP A 89 16.77 -20.07 -15.90
CA ASP A 89 16.28 -18.71 -16.15
C ASP A 89 15.64 -18.05 -14.91
N PHE A 90 15.66 -18.72 -13.74
CA PHE A 90 15.21 -18.13 -12.49
C PHE A 90 16.33 -17.37 -11.80
N PHE A 91 16.12 -16.07 -11.67
CA PHE A 91 16.95 -15.18 -10.88
C PHE A 91 16.11 -14.45 -9.86
N TYR A 92 16.63 -14.32 -8.65
CA TYR A 92 15.99 -13.51 -7.62
C TYR A 92 17.00 -12.69 -6.84
N LYS A 93 16.52 -11.62 -6.24
CA LYS A 93 17.23 -10.80 -5.24
C LYS A 93 16.39 -10.75 -3.98
N ALA A 94 17.00 -11.07 -2.84
CA ALA A 94 16.34 -11.01 -1.54
C ALA A 94 16.83 -9.82 -0.73
N GLU A 95 15.91 -9.06 -0.16
CA GLU A 95 16.20 -7.95 0.75
C GLU A 95 15.34 -8.12 2.01
N THR A 96 15.98 -7.98 3.16
CA THR A 96 15.29 -8.08 4.46
C THR A 96 15.40 -6.76 5.19
N ALA A 97 14.28 -6.27 5.73
CA ALA A 97 14.24 -5.08 6.54
C ALA A 97 13.42 -5.29 7.81
N LEU A 98 13.93 -4.80 8.94
CA LEU A 98 13.12 -4.70 10.16
C LEU A 98 12.35 -3.38 10.11
N LYS A 99 11.03 -3.45 10.15
CA LYS A 99 10.11 -2.31 10.08
C LYS A 99 9.37 -2.14 11.39
N ASP A 100 8.94 -0.92 11.67
CA ASP A 100 8.06 -0.64 12.80
C ASP A 100 6.67 -0.23 12.30
N ASP A 101 5.65 -0.94 12.77
CA ASP A 101 4.24 -0.68 12.47
C ASP A 101 3.81 0.76 12.85
N ILE A 102 4.45 1.34 13.86
CA ILE A 102 4.15 2.71 14.30
C ILE A 102 4.45 3.72 13.18
N THR A 103 5.55 3.53 12.46
CA THR A 103 5.95 4.43 11.36
C THR A 103 4.94 4.37 10.21
N TYR A 104 4.47 3.17 9.87
CA TYR A 104 3.48 2.97 8.81
C TYR A 104 2.09 3.48 9.21
N ARG A 105 1.72 3.23 10.48
CA ARG A 105 0.41 3.60 11.04
C ARG A 105 0.18 5.11 11.06
N ASP A 106 1.24 5.91 11.20
CA ASP A 106 1.16 7.36 11.31
C ASP A 106 1.58 8.11 10.03
N GLU A 107 2.27 7.45 9.11
CA GLU A 107 2.70 8.10 7.87
C GLU A 107 1.53 8.59 6.99
N TRP A 108 0.47 7.81 6.88
CA TRP A 108 -0.72 8.20 6.13
C TRP A 108 -1.40 9.47 6.68
N LYS A 109 -1.28 9.73 8.00
CA LYS A 109 -1.84 10.93 8.63
C LYS A 109 -1.26 12.22 8.06
N LYS A 110 -0.03 12.19 7.53
CA LYS A 110 0.63 13.34 6.92
C LYS A 110 -0.07 13.83 5.64
N TYR A 111 -0.80 12.94 4.98
CA TYR A 111 -1.52 13.25 3.74
C TYR A 111 -2.93 13.80 4.01
N PHE A 112 -3.40 13.74 5.25
CA PHE A 112 -4.71 14.23 5.64
C PHE A 112 -4.60 15.64 6.21
N LEU A 113 -4.70 16.61 5.33
CA LEU A 113 -4.65 18.01 5.67
C LEU A 113 -6.05 18.54 6.00
N PRO A 114 -6.18 19.57 6.84
CA PRO A 114 -7.43 20.27 7.04
C PRO A 114 -8.02 20.76 5.72
N ILE A 115 -9.34 20.66 5.58
CA ILE A 115 -10.07 21.15 4.42
C ILE A 115 -10.91 22.34 4.88
N GLU A 116 -10.61 23.50 4.34
CA GLU A 116 -11.39 24.70 4.59
C GLU A 116 -12.41 24.92 3.49
N LEU A 117 -13.69 24.93 3.85
CA LEU A 117 -14.80 25.20 2.96
C LEU A 117 -15.34 26.65 3.16
N SER A 118 -16.41 27.02 2.49
CA SER A 118 -16.91 28.40 2.54
C SER A 118 -17.36 28.82 3.94
N LYS A 119 -18.06 27.93 4.68
CA LYS A 119 -18.63 28.25 6.00
C LYS A 119 -18.12 27.39 7.15
N ILE A 120 -17.46 26.28 6.88
CA ILE A 120 -16.95 25.30 7.85
C ILE A 120 -15.55 24.87 7.50
N ALA A 121 -14.83 24.31 8.47
CA ALA A 121 -13.56 23.63 8.26
C ALA A 121 -13.64 22.19 8.79
N ILE A 122 -13.06 21.26 8.04
CA ILE A 122 -12.91 19.87 8.44
C ILE A 122 -11.47 19.67 8.87
N VAL A 123 -11.27 19.21 10.08
CA VAL A 123 -9.94 19.12 10.68
C VAL A 123 -9.73 17.71 11.23
N PRO A 124 -8.68 17.00 10.79
CA PRO A 124 -8.31 15.73 11.39
C PRO A 124 -7.99 15.90 12.88
N GLU A 125 -8.38 14.93 13.71
CA GLU A 125 -8.22 14.97 15.17
C GLU A 125 -6.78 15.21 15.63
N TRP A 126 -5.79 14.75 14.87
CA TRP A 126 -4.36 14.92 15.19
C TRP A 126 -3.79 16.29 14.82
N VAL A 127 -4.52 17.11 14.05
CA VAL A 127 -4.09 18.47 13.70
C VAL A 127 -4.60 19.46 14.74
N LYS A 128 -3.76 19.80 15.73
CA LYS A 128 -4.15 20.64 16.86
C LYS A 128 -4.04 22.14 16.59
N ASP A 129 -3.13 22.54 15.71
CA ASP A 129 -2.75 23.95 15.54
C ASP A 129 -3.41 24.64 14.34
N PHE A 130 -4.43 24.02 13.73
CA PHE A 130 -5.13 24.62 12.62
C PHE A 130 -5.98 25.81 13.07
N GLN A 131 -5.69 26.99 12.53
CA GLN A 131 -6.38 28.24 12.83
C GLN A 131 -7.39 28.58 11.74
N THR A 132 -8.62 28.85 12.13
CA THR A 132 -9.69 29.36 11.26
C THR A 132 -10.77 30.02 12.10
N ASP A 133 -11.43 31.01 11.56
CA ASP A 133 -12.57 31.68 12.19
C ASP A 133 -13.90 30.90 11.97
N LYS A 134 -13.86 29.81 11.18
CA LYS A 134 -15.05 29.01 10.85
C LYS A 134 -15.26 27.91 11.88
N PRO A 135 -16.52 27.47 12.07
CA PRO A 135 -16.81 26.29 12.84
C PRO A 135 -16.01 25.07 12.32
N LYS A 136 -15.38 24.35 13.25
CA LYS A 136 -14.56 23.18 12.93
C LYS A 136 -15.36 21.88 13.15
N ILE A 137 -15.35 21.03 12.14
CA ILE A 137 -15.80 19.64 12.25
C ILE A 137 -14.57 18.78 12.44
N ILE A 138 -14.39 18.23 13.62
CA ILE A 138 -13.28 17.32 13.92
C ILE A 138 -13.64 15.93 13.44
N ILE A 139 -12.77 15.34 12.64
CA ILE A 139 -12.93 13.98 12.14
C ILE A 139 -11.75 13.10 12.57
N ASN A 140 -12.05 11.82 12.80
CA ASN A 140 -11.04 10.79 13.02
C ASN A 140 -11.14 9.76 11.88
N PRO A 141 -10.54 10.06 10.71
CA PRO A 141 -10.58 9.15 9.59
C PRO A 141 -9.71 7.91 9.85
N SER A 142 -10.10 6.79 9.27
CA SER A 142 -9.25 5.60 9.19
C SER A 142 -8.42 5.62 7.90
N MET A 143 -7.50 4.66 7.76
CA MET A 143 -6.67 4.54 6.54
C MET A 143 -7.48 4.40 5.25
N ALA A 144 -8.65 3.77 5.31
CA ALA A 144 -9.46 3.45 4.14
C ALA A 144 -10.55 4.49 3.83
N PHE A 145 -11.09 5.16 4.86
CA PHE A 145 -12.26 6.02 4.70
C PHE A 145 -12.26 7.21 5.66
N GLY A 146 -13.03 8.23 5.30
CA GLY A 146 -13.30 9.35 6.20
C GLY A 146 -12.43 10.59 5.99
N THR A 147 -11.71 10.66 4.88
CA THR A 147 -10.78 11.78 4.57
C THR A 147 -11.47 13.12 4.33
N GLY A 148 -12.76 13.09 3.97
CA GLY A 148 -13.50 14.28 3.54
C GLY A 148 -13.20 14.74 2.11
N THR A 149 -12.21 14.16 1.45
CA THR A 149 -11.78 14.56 0.10
C THR A 149 -12.59 13.92 -1.02
N HIS A 150 -13.28 12.80 -0.74
CA HIS A 150 -14.08 12.10 -1.74
C HIS A 150 -15.21 13.01 -2.25
N GLN A 151 -15.48 12.97 -3.55
CA GLN A 151 -16.46 13.86 -4.18
C GLN A 151 -17.86 13.77 -3.55
N THR A 152 -18.31 12.57 -3.19
CA THR A 152 -19.63 12.39 -2.53
C THR A 152 -19.68 13.06 -1.16
N THR A 153 -18.60 12.96 -0.37
CA THR A 153 -18.49 13.65 0.92
C THR A 153 -18.51 15.17 0.70
N ARG A 154 -17.78 15.65 -0.30
CA ARG A 154 -17.73 17.08 -0.64
C ARG A 154 -19.12 17.61 -1.04
N MET A 155 -19.86 16.89 -1.87
CA MET A 155 -21.23 17.25 -2.24
C MET A 155 -22.15 17.35 -1.01
N CYS A 156 -22.07 16.39 -0.08
CA CYS A 156 -22.83 16.44 1.16
C CYS A 156 -22.46 17.66 2.00
N LEU A 157 -21.18 17.97 2.10
CA LEU A 157 -20.67 19.13 2.85
C LEU A 157 -21.11 20.45 2.20
N ASP A 158 -21.12 20.53 0.87
CA ASP A 158 -21.60 21.70 0.15
C ASP A 158 -23.10 21.95 0.37
N GLU A 159 -23.91 20.87 0.45
CA GLU A 159 -25.34 21.00 0.79
C GLU A 159 -25.54 21.42 2.26
N ILE A 160 -24.81 20.83 3.20
CA ILE A 160 -24.86 21.22 4.62
C ILE A 160 -24.58 22.70 4.80
N GLN A 161 -23.57 23.24 4.10
CA GLN A 161 -23.22 24.65 4.18
C GLN A 161 -24.32 25.61 3.69
N LYS A 162 -25.26 25.16 2.87
CA LYS A 162 -26.41 25.95 2.45
C LYS A 162 -27.46 26.09 3.55
N LEU A 163 -27.46 25.15 4.51
CA LEU A 163 -28.41 25.10 5.61
C LEU A 163 -27.96 25.88 6.85
N ILE A 164 -26.70 26.26 6.90
CA ILE A 164 -26.08 27.07 7.95
C ILE A 164 -25.88 28.51 7.43
#